data_5b7f1d68d711887f69f3d38ac8a97579
#
_entry.id   5b7f1d68d711887f69f3d38ac8a97579
#
_cell.length_a   1.000
_cell.length_b   1.000
_cell.length_c   1.000
_cell.angle_alpha   90.00
_cell.angle_beta   90.00
_cell.angle_gamma   90.00
#
_symmetry.space_group_name_H-M   'P 1'
#
loop_
_entity.id
_entity.type
_entity.pdbx_description
1 polymer ?
#
loop_
_entity_poly.entity_id
_entity_poly.type
_entity_poly.pdbx_seq_one_letter_code
_entity_poly.pdbx_strand_id
1 'polypeptide(L)'
;MERSQFTIWLDRTNKDLKFEHKKKFGGNYNELTYTKGRNFIKVKRAGSVWGFVSMYEGVHKGALVCKGDLLKAADWKTPAKHSRGNIFDGTAKFSYFGPEYL
;
A
#
# COMPACT_ATOMS: atom_id res chain seq x y z
N MET A 1 9.17 14.03 -17.47
CA MET A 1 9.62 12.91 -16.63
C MET A 1 8.46 11.95 -16.39
N GLU A 2 8.65 10.71 -16.70
CA GLU A 2 7.60 9.71 -16.51
C GLU A 2 7.38 9.42 -15.03
N ARG A 3 6.12 9.32 -14.66
CA ARG A 3 5.75 8.92 -13.30
C ARG A 3 5.80 7.39 -13.21
N SER A 4 6.26 6.86 -12.09
CA SER A 4 6.24 5.42 -11.87
C SER A 4 4.80 4.92 -11.75
N GLN A 5 4.59 3.64 -12.07
CA GLN A 5 3.28 3.00 -11.91
C GLN A 5 2.82 3.05 -10.45
N PHE A 6 3.76 2.97 -9.51
CA PHE A 6 3.44 3.09 -8.09
C PHE A 6 2.85 4.46 -7.75
N THR A 7 3.47 5.55 -8.22
CA THR A 7 2.96 6.89 -7.90
C THR A 7 1.62 7.16 -8.55
N ILE A 8 1.39 6.63 -9.74
CA ILE A 8 0.08 6.71 -10.40
C ILE A 8 -0.97 5.98 -9.55
N TRP A 9 -0.68 4.77 -9.12
CA TRP A 9 -1.57 3.99 -8.24
C TRP A 9 -1.84 4.74 -6.94
N LEU A 10 -0.80 5.32 -6.33
CA LEU A 10 -0.94 6.02 -5.05
C LEU A 10 -1.85 7.25 -5.19
N ASP A 11 -1.68 8.02 -6.26
CA ASP A 11 -2.53 9.19 -6.50
C ASP A 11 -3.99 8.81 -6.70
N ARG A 12 -4.24 7.76 -7.47
CA ARG A 12 -5.60 7.26 -7.69
C ARG A 12 -6.22 6.76 -6.38
N THR A 13 -5.43 6.02 -5.60
CA THR A 13 -5.87 5.50 -4.32
C THR A 13 -6.22 6.64 -3.36
N ASN A 14 -5.37 7.67 -3.29
CA ASN A 14 -5.63 8.84 -2.46
C ASN A 14 -6.94 9.53 -2.86
N LYS A 15 -7.22 9.65 -4.14
CA LYS A 15 -8.48 10.24 -4.61
C LYS A 15 -9.69 9.43 -4.15
N ASP A 16 -9.61 8.12 -4.29
CA ASP A 16 -10.70 7.22 -3.92
C ASP A 16 -10.93 7.23 -2.41
N LEU A 17 -9.86 7.16 -1.62
CA LEU A 17 -9.96 7.17 -0.16
C LEU A 17 -10.41 8.53 0.37
N LYS A 18 -10.01 9.61 -0.27
CA LYS A 18 -10.47 10.95 0.10
C LYS A 18 -11.97 11.08 -0.09
N PHE A 19 -12.49 10.56 -1.20
CA PHE A 19 -13.92 10.57 -1.47
C PHE A 19 -14.68 9.75 -0.42
N GLU A 20 -14.17 8.57 -0.09
CA GLU A 20 -14.75 7.71 0.94
C GLU A 20 -14.73 8.37 2.31
N HIS A 21 -13.62 9.02 2.66
CA HIS A 21 -13.47 9.74 3.93
C HIS A 21 -14.51 10.85 4.07
N LYS A 22 -14.71 11.63 3.02
CA LYS A 22 -15.71 12.70 3.01
C LYS A 22 -17.10 12.19 3.28
N LYS A 23 -17.44 11.04 2.69
CA LYS A 23 -18.75 10.43 2.86
C LYS A 23 -19.00 9.92 4.28
N LYS A 24 -17.98 9.31 4.89
CA LYS A 24 -18.13 8.60 6.16
C LYS A 24 -17.82 9.45 7.37
N PHE A 25 -16.80 10.30 7.27
CA PHE A 25 -16.26 11.02 8.43
C PHE A 25 -16.36 12.54 8.30
N GLY A 26 -16.33 13.06 7.07
CA GLY A 26 -16.18 14.49 6.87
C GLY A 26 -14.81 14.99 7.29
N GLY A 27 -14.59 16.31 7.24
CA GLY A 27 -13.33 16.91 7.68
C GLY A 27 -12.15 16.67 6.73
N ASN A 28 -10.95 16.86 7.25
CA ASN A 28 -9.73 16.78 6.44
C ASN A 28 -9.25 15.34 6.29
N TYR A 29 -8.92 14.98 5.07
CA TYR A 29 -8.33 13.68 4.74
C TYR A 29 -6.81 13.75 4.86
N ASN A 30 -6.21 12.78 5.56
CA ASN A 30 -4.75 12.63 5.61
C ASN A 30 -4.32 11.74 4.45
N GLU A 31 -3.56 12.30 3.52
CA GLU A 31 -3.11 11.56 2.35
C GLU A 31 -2.10 10.47 2.70
N LEU A 32 -2.15 9.39 1.91
CA LEU A 32 -1.11 8.38 1.96
C LEU A 32 0.18 8.96 1.40
N THR A 33 1.26 8.76 2.13
CA THR A 33 2.62 9.12 1.71
C THR A 33 3.46 7.85 1.69
N TYR A 34 4.70 7.94 1.24
CA TYR A 34 5.53 6.74 1.17
C TYR A 34 6.99 7.06 1.41
N THR A 35 7.72 6.01 1.82
CA THR A 35 9.17 6.02 1.93
C THR A 35 9.71 4.77 1.25
N LYS A 36 10.66 4.95 0.35
CA LYS A 36 11.28 3.80 -0.33
C LYS A 36 12.32 3.17 0.58
N GLY A 37 12.16 1.88 0.81
CA GLY A 37 13.17 1.05 1.43
C GLY A 37 13.94 0.27 0.38
N ARG A 38 14.71 -0.73 0.81
CA ARG A 38 15.53 -1.54 -0.09
C ARG A 38 14.69 -2.46 -0.96
N ASN A 39 13.74 -3.17 -0.36
CA ASN A 39 12.90 -4.16 -1.05
C ASN A 39 11.43 -3.79 -1.06
N PHE A 40 11.02 -2.89 -0.19
CA PHE A 40 9.62 -2.51 -0.02
C PHE A 40 9.46 -1.02 0.05
N ILE A 41 8.35 -0.53 -0.48
CA ILE A 41 7.90 0.83 -0.28
C ILE A 41 6.95 0.81 0.91
N LYS A 42 7.25 1.59 1.95
CA LYS A 42 6.38 1.74 3.11
C LYS A 42 5.37 2.84 2.83
N VAL A 43 4.09 2.49 2.84
CA VAL A 43 3.01 3.46 2.66
C VAL A 43 2.49 3.85 4.03
N LYS A 44 2.43 5.15 4.29
CA LYS A 44 2.11 5.69 5.61
C LYS A 44 0.94 6.67 5.55
N ARG A 45 0.24 6.81 6.67
CA ARG A 45 -0.76 7.85 6.88
C ARG A 45 -0.60 8.43 8.28
N ALA A 46 -0.37 9.75 8.36
CA ALA A 46 -0.31 10.48 9.64
C ALA A 46 0.58 9.78 10.68
N GLY A 47 1.75 9.30 10.27
CA GLY A 47 2.71 8.66 11.16
C GLY A 47 2.48 7.18 11.42
N SER A 48 1.44 6.59 10.85
CA SER A 48 1.16 5.14 10.95
C SER A 48 1.44 4.44 9.65
N VAL A 49 1.83 3.16 9.72
CA VAL A 49 2.03 2.35 8.51
C VAL A 49 0.68 1.90 7.99
N TRP A 50 0.35 2.28 6.75
CA TRP A 50 -0.86 1.82 6.08
C TRP A 50 -0.64 0.45 5.44
N GLY A 51 0.54 0.23 4.85
CA GLY A 51 0.91 -1.04 4.22
C GLY A 51 2.27 -0.98 3.56
N PHE A 52 2.64 -2.04 2.88
CA PHE A 52 3.88 -2.14 2.12
C PHE A 52 3.59 -2.58 0.70
N VAL A 53 4.42 -2.10 -0.25
CA VAL A 53 4.38 -2.55 -1.64
C VAL A 53 5.75 -3.11 -1.98
N SER A 54 5.79 -4.34 -2.51
CA SER A 54 7.04 -4.98 -2.89
C SER A 54 7.64 -4.33 -4.13
N MET A 55 8.95 -4.11 -4.10
CA MET A 55 9.72 -3.63 -5.26
C MET A 55 10.51 -4.74 -5.93
N TYR A 56 10.38 -5.99 -5.47
CA TYR A 56 11.15 -7.11 -6.01
C TYR A 56 10.30 -8.37 -6.14
N GLU A 57 10.82 -9.31 -6.90
CA GLU A 57 10.27 -10.66 -6.99
C GLU A 57 11.18 -11.61 -6.24
N GLY A 58 10.62 -12.48 -5.43
CA GLY A 58 11.41 -13.43 -4.66
C GLY A 58 10.63 -14.03 -3.51
N VAL A 59 11.35 -14.38 -2.46
CA VAL A 59 10.76 -15.01 -1.27
C VAL A 59 10.85 -14.07 -0.08
N HIS A 60 9.72 -13.84 0.57
CA HIS A 60 9.64 -13.05 1.80
C HIS A 60 9.00 -13.91 2.88
N LYS A 61 9.73 -14.17 3.95
CA LYS A 61 9.24 -15.01 5.07
C LYS A 61 8.69 -16.37 4.61
N GLY A 62 9.33 -16.96 3.58
CA GLY A 62 8.92 -18.25 3.05
C GLY A 62 7.79 -18.22 2.04
N ALA A 63 7.26 -17.07 1.69
CA ALA A 63 6.20 -16.92 0.70
C ALA A 63 6.71 -16.14 -0.51
N LEU A 64 6.23 -16.50 -1.70
CA LEU A 64 6.59 -15.77 -2.91
C LEU A 64 5.94 -14.40 -2.93
N VAL A 65 6.71 -13.39 -3.33
CA VAL A 65 6.20 -12.05 -3.58
C VAL A 65 6.60 -11.61 -4.97
N CYS A 66 5.73 -10.83 -5.60
CA CYS A 66 5.97 -10.25 -6.91
C CYS A 66 6.08 -8.74 -6.79
N LYS A 67 6.76 -8.13 -7.75
CA LYS A 67 6.86 -6.68 -7.82
C LYS A 67 5.46 -6.06 -7.89
N GLY A 68 5.17 -5.15 -6.98
CA GLY A 68 3.86 -4.52 -6.88
C GLY A 68 2.89 -5.19 -5.93
N ASP A 69 3.27 -6.32 -5.30
CA ASP A 69 2.42 -6.96 -4.30
C ASP A 69 2.19 -6.04 -3.11
N LEU A 70 0.94 -5.94 -2.69
CA LEU A 70 0.53 -5.17 -1.52
C LEU A 70 0.50 -6.08 -0.30
N LEU A 71 1.16 -5.66 0.77
CA LEU A 71 1.29 -6.43 1.99
C LEU A 71 0.85 -5.61 3.20
N LYS A 72 0.24 -6.29 4.16
CA LYS A 72 -0.09 -5.68 5.44
C LYS A 72 1.19 -5.50 6.25
N ALA A 73 1.19 -4.56 7.20
CA ALA A 73 2.31 -4.42 8.12
C ALA A 73 2.25 -5.50 9.20
N ALA A 74 3.36 -6.22 9.39
CA ALA A 74 3.53 -7.07 10.56
C ALA A 74 3.95 -6.23 11.76
N ASP A 75 4.82 -5.23 11.51
CA ASP A 75 5.20 -4.22 12.48
C ASP A 75 5.60 -2.94 11.71
N TRP A 76 6.16 -1.95 12.42
CA TRP A 76 6.56 -0.68 11.81
C TRP A 76 7.56 -0.84 10.67
N LYS A 77 8.43 -1.83 10.73
CA LYS A 77 9.53 -1.99 9.78
C LYS A 77 9.34 -3.12 8.78
N THR A 78 8.47 -4.08 9.08
CA THR A 78 8.42 -5.35 8.36
C THR A 78 7.03 -5.63 7.81
N PRO A 79 6.92 -5.97 6.50
CA PRO A 79 5.64 -6.40 5.96
C PRO A 79 5.27 -7.80 6.43
N ALA A 80 3.97 -8.08 6.45
CA ALA A 80 3.44 -9.40 6.75
C ALA A 80 3.77 -10.37 5.60
N LYS A 81 3.55 -11.67 5.85
CA LYS A 81 3.99 -12.72 4.95
C LYS A 81 3.25 -12.78 3.62
N HIS A 82 1.92 -12.66 3.65
CA HIS A 82 1.10 -12.93 2.47
C HIS A 82 0.67 -11.67 1.73
N SER A 83 0.75 -11.73 0.39
CA SER A 83 0.26 -10.68 -0.49
C SER A 83 -1.26 -10.55 -0.42
N ARG A 84 -1.75 -9.31 -0.50
CA ARG A 84 -3.17 -8.97 -0.65
C ARG A 84 -3.50 -8.58 -2.08
N GLY A 85 -2.80 -9.15 -3.05
CA GLY A 85 -2.93 -8.82 -4.46
C GLY A 85 -1.88 -7.84 -4.92
N ASN A 86 -1.94 -7.44 -6.18
CA ASN A 86 -0.91 -6.65 -6.84
C ASN A 86 -1.49 -5.34 -7.35
N ILE A 87 -0.78 -4.23 -7.12
CA ILE A 87 -1.26 -2.91 -7.53
C ILE A 87 -1.17 -2.70 -9.04
N PHE A 88 -0.31 -3.45 -9.73
CA PHE A 88 -0.10 -3.26 -11.17
C PHE A 88 -1.12 -3.99 -12.03
N ASP A 89 -1.70 -5.08 -11.52
CA ASP A 89 -2.72 -5.85 -12.27
C ASP A 89 -4.14 -5.66 -11.75
N GLY A 90 -4.34 -4.77 -10.79
CA GLY A 90 -5.65 -4.45 -10.27
C GLY A 90 -6.21 -5.44 -9.26
N THR A 91 -5.40 -6.42 -8.81
CA THR A 91 -5.87 -7.43 -7.84
C THR A 91 -5.66 -7.03 -6.39
N ALA A 92 -5.00 -5.91 -6.13
CA ALA A 92 -4.73 -5.45 -4.76
C ALA A 92 -6.05 -5.19 -4.01
N LYS A 93 -6.18 -5.80 -2.83
CA LYS A 93 -7.36 -5.66 -1.97
C LYS A 93 -7.02 -4.84 -0.75
N PHE A 94 -7.72 -3.74 -0.57
CA PHE A 94 -7.50 -2.82 0.54
C PHE A 94 -8.75 -2.02 0.83
N SER A 95 -8.78 -1.43 2.02
CA SER A 95 -9.82 -0.52 2.44
C SER A 95 -9.20 0.81 2.86
N TYR A 96 -10.03 1.71 3.38
CA TYR A 96 -9.56 2.97 3.95
C TYR A 96 -8.44 2.74 4.99
N PHE A 97 -8.52 1.66 5.75
CA PHE A 97 -7.60 1.39 6.86
C PHE A 97 -6.36 0.60 6.48
N GLY A 98 -6.25 0.12 5.26
CA GLY A 98 -5.07 -0.59 4.78
C GLY A 98 -5.40 -1.85 4.01
N PRO A 99 -4.37 -2.67 3.69
CA PRO A 99 -4.58 -3.94 3.01
C PRO A 99 -5.50 -4.85 3.81
N GLU A 100 -6.36 -5.59 3.12
CA GLU A 100 -7.35 -6.45 3.76
C GLU A 100 -6.71 -7.62 4.50
N TYR A 101 -7.40 -8.11 5.52
CA TYR A 101 -7.04 -9.37 6.17
C TYR A 101 -7.36 -10.54 5.26
N LEU A 102 -6.56 -11.57 5.35
CA LEU A 102 -6.80 -12.82 4.63
C LEU A 102 -7.90 -13.63 5.31
#